data_cf16c649a5c74cee41cf95142289b4bc
#
_entry.id   cf16c649a5c74cee41cf95142289b4bc
#
_cell.length_a   1.000
_cell.length_b   1.000
_cell.length_c   1.000
_cell.angle_alpha   90.00
_cell.angle_beta   90.00
_cell.angle_gamma   90.00
#
_symmetry.space_group_name_H-M   'P 1'
#
loop_
_entity.id
_entity.type
_entity.pdbx_description
1 polymer ?
#
loop_
_entity_poly.entity_id
_entity_poly.type
_entity_poly.pdbx_seq_one_letter_code
_entity_poly.pdbx_strand_id
1 'polypeptide(L)'
;MKRDNIIFDIIEKEHQRQLKGIELIASENFVSDQVMQAMGSCLTNKYAEGYPGKRYYGGCEDVDILENIAIERAKKLFGCEHVCV
;
A
#
# COMPACT_ATOMS: atom_id res chain seq x y z
N MET A 1 -19.23 -4.11 -16.18
CA MET A 1 -18.34 -3.09 -16.79
C MET A 1 -17.28 -3.79 -17.62
N LYS A 2 -17.05 -3.33 -18.82
CA LYS A 2 -15.95 -3.87 -19.62
C LYS A 2 -14.60 -3.45 -19.06
N ARG A 3 -13.63 -4.35 -19.11
CA ARG A 3 -12.25 -4.06 -18.74
C ARG A 3 -11.66 -3.04 -19.73
N ASP A 4 -10.98 -2.04 -19.22
CA ASP A 4 -10.25 -1.08 -20.06
C ASP A 4 -8.92 -1.72 -20.50
N ASN A 5 -8.98 -2.47 -21.59
CA ASN A 5 -7.82 -3.22 -22.06
C ASN A 5 -6.66 -2.31 -22.48
N ILE A 6 -6.94 -1.08 -22.94
CA ILE A 6 -5.89 -0.13 -23.32
C ILE A 6 -4.97 0.13 -22.12
N ILE A 7 -5.54 0.41 -20.96
CA ILE A 7 -4.78 0.68 -19.73
C ILE A 7 -4.09 -0.59 -19.23
N PHE A 8 -4.80 -1.71 -19.18
CA PHE A 8 -4.22 -2.95 -18.65
C PHE A 8 -3.13 -3.54 -19.54
N ASP A 9 -3.20 -3.33 -20.86
CA ASP A 9 -2.13 -3.72 -21.79
C ASP A 9 -0.86 -2.87 -21.56
N ILE A 10 -1.02 -1.58 -21.25
CA ILE A 10 0.10 -0.71 -20.89
C ILE A 10 0.73 -1.17 -19.56
N ILE A 11 -0.08 -1.52 -18.57
CA ILE A 11 0.40 -2.04 -17.29
C ILE A 11 1.19 -3.33 -17.52
N GLU A 12 0.70 -4.25 -18.34
CA GLU A 12 1.44 -5.47 -18.66
C GLU A 12 2.75 -5.19 -19.40
N LYS A 13 2.75 -4.23 -20.30
CA LYS A 13 3.97 -3.79 -20.98
C LYS A 13 5.00 -3.25 -20.01
N GLU A 14 4.58 -2.45 -19.02
CA GLU A 14 5.45 -1.95 -17.95
C GLU A 14 5.95 -3.09 -17.07
N HIS A 15 5.10 -4.05 -16.75
CA HIS A 15 5.51 -5.25 -16.01
C HIS A 15 6.62 -6.01 -16.72
N GLN A 16 6.49 -6.22 -18.02
CA GLN A 16 7.52 -6.87 -18.83
C GLN A 16 8.82 -6.04 -18.89
N ARG A 17 8.71 -4.71 -18.93
CA ARG A 17 9.88 -3.84 -18.87
C ARG A 17 10.64 -4.01 -17.55
N GLN A 18 9.92 -4.03 -16.43
CA GLN A 18 10.52 -4.24 -15.11
C GLN A 18 11.18 -5.61 -14.97
N LEU A 19 10.55 -6.66 -15.49
CA LEU A 19 11.10 -8.01 -15.43
C LEU A 19 12.39 -8.18 -16.23
N LYS A 20 12.54 -7.46 -17.33
CA LYS A 20 13.68 -7.59 -18.26
C LYS A 20 14.79 -6.57 -18.02
N GLY A 21 14.49 -5.50 -17.29
CA GLY A 21 15.44 -4.42 -17.02
C GLY A 21 16.24 -4.64 -15.75
N ILE A 22 17.36 -3.91 -15.65
CA ILE A 22 18.13 -3.78 -14.42
C ILE A 22 17.92 -2.35 -13.92
N GLU A 23 17.37 -2.21 -12.71
CA GLU A 23 17.12 -0.91 -12.12
C GLU A 23 18.22 -0.57 -11.12
N LEU A 24 18.91 0.56 -11.35
CA LEU A 24 20.02 1.01 -10.51
C LEU A 24 19.67 2.23 -9.65
N ILE A 25 18.41 2.67 -9.68
CA ILE A 25 17.96 3.80 -8.89
C ILE A 25 17.53 3.29 -7.51
N ALA A 26 18.18 3.76 -6.46
CA ALA A 26 17.96 3.27 -5.09
C ALA A 26 16.53 3.50 -4.58
N SER A 27 15.80 4.48 -5.12
CA SER A 27 14.42 4.77 -4.73
C SER A 27 13.40 3.82 -5.34
N GLU A 28 13.78 3.02 -6.33
CA GLU A 28 12.88 2.09 -7.01
C GLU A 28 13.07 0.67 -6.47
N ASN A 29 12.26 0.33 -5.50
CA ASN A 29 12.27 -0.99 -4.87
C ASN A 29 11.10 -1.83 -5.35
N PHE A 30 11.37 -3.09 -5.68
CA PHE A 30 10.33 -4.04 -6.06
C PHE A 30 9.60 -4.54 -4.81
N VAL A 31 8.32 -4.26 -4.73
CA VAL A 31 7.49 -4.71 -3.61
C VAL A 31 6.98 -6.13 -3.86
N SER A 32 6.57 -6.81 -2.79
CA SER A 32 5.93 -8.13 -2.90
C SER A 32 4.54 -8.03 -3.53
N ASP A 33 4.07 -9.14 -4.07
CA ASP A 33 2.70 -9.24 -4.60
C ASP A 33 1.65 -8.89 -3.54
N GLN A 34 1.88 -9.26 -2.28
CA GLN A 34 0.97 -8.95 -1.18
C GLN A 34 0.84 -7.43 -0.95
N VAL A 35 1.93 -6.67 -1.10
CA VAL A 35 1.89 -5.21 -0.98
C VAL A 35 1.03 -4.63 -2.10
N MET A 36 1.23 -5.08 -3.34
CA MET A 36 0.41 -4.61 -4.46
C MET A 36 -1.05 -4.98 -4.30
N GLN A 37 -1.36 -6.19 -3.82
CA GLN A 37 -2.73 -6.62 -3.55
C GLN A 37 -3.40 -5.77 -2.48
N ALA A 38 -2.68 -5.42 -1.42
CA ALA A 38 -3.23 -4.57 -0.37
C ALA A 38 -3.52 -3.15 -0.89
N MET A 39 -2.62 -2.58 -1.68
CA MET A 39 -2.80 -1.26 -2.27
C MET A 39 -3.96 -1.21 -3.28
N GLY A 40 -4.16 -2.27 -4.05
CA GLY A 40 -5.25 -2.39 -5.03
C GLY A 40 -6.55 -2.97 -4.46
N SER A 41 -6.72 -2.98 -3.15
CA SER A 41 -7.91 -3.50 -2.47
C SER A 41 -8.97 -2.42 -2.24
N CYS A 42 -10.10 -2.81 -1.63
CA CYS A 42 -11.16 -1.88 -1.26
C CYS A 42 -10.71 -0.79 -0.27
N LEU A 43 -9.58 -0.98 0.42
CA LEU A 43 -8.99 0.03 1.27
C LEU A 43 -8.63 1.31 0.51
N THR A 44 -8.37 1.20 -0.78
CA THR A 44 -8.12 2.34 -1.67
C THR A 44 -9.29 3.35 -1.69
N ASN A 45 -10.51 2.88 -1.42
CA ASN A 45 -11.71 3.71 -1.40
C ASN A 45 -11.89 4.48 -0.08
N LYS A 46 -11.17 4.08 0.99
CA LYS A 46 -11.43 4.62 2.33
C LYS A 46 -10.54 5.83 2.62
N TYR A 47 -11.19 6.97 2.83
CA TYR A 47 -10.53 8.17 3.31
C TYR A 47 -10.50 8.15 4.84
N ALA A 48 -9.31 8.16 5.44
CA ALA A 48 -9.11 7.96 6.87
C ALA A 48 -8.23 9.02 7.51
N GLU A 49 -8.53 10.29 7.21
CA GLU A 49 -7.83 11.42 7.81
C GLU A 49 -7.90 11.37 9.34
N GLY A 50 -6.77 11.57 9.99
CA GLY A 50 -6.61 11.47 11.44
C GLY A 50 -5.74 10.29 11.84
N TYR A 51 -5.94 9.80 13.06
CA TYR A 51 -5.20 8.69 13.64
C TYR A 51 -6.15 7.64 14.19
N PRO A 52 -5.69 6.40 14.46
CA PRO A 52 -6.52 5.38 15.07
C PRO A 52 -7.25 5.88 16.32
N GLY A 53 -8.56 5.74 16.35
CA GLY A 53 -9.41 6.24 17.43
C GLY A 53 -9.67 7.74 17.41
N LYS A 54 -9.04 8.49 16.50
CA LYS A 54 -9.16 9.96 16.39
C LYS A 54 -9.33 10.38 14.92
N ARG A 55 -10.38 9.89 14.29
CA ARG A 55 -10.67 10.14 12.88
C ARG A 55 -11.64 11.32 12.69
N TYR A 56 -11.47 11.99 11.57
CA TYR A 56 -12.41 13.05 11.15
C TYR A 56 -13.68 12.46 10.51
N TYR A 57 -13.63 11.22 10.03
CA TYR A 57 -14.73 10.57 9.33
C TYR A 57 -15.06 9.22 9.96
N GLY A 58 -16.32 8.80 9.81
CA GLY A 58 -16.78 7.50 10.27
C GLY A 58 -16.33 6.35 9.36
N GLY A 59 -16.55 5.11 9.82
CA GLY A 59 -16.27 3.91 9.03
C GLY A 59 -14.79 3.53 8.97
N CYS A 60 -14.00 3.92 9.96
CA CYS A 60 -12.56 3.68 10.01
C CYS A 60 -12.16 2.52 10.92
N GLU A 61 -13.09 1.70 11.38
CA GLU A 61 -12.85 0.64 12.34
C GLU A 61 -11.77 -0.34 11.86
N ASP A 62 -11.87 -0.77 10.61
CA ASP A 62 -10.91 -1.72 10.03
C ASP A 62 -9.58 -1.05 9.68
N VAL A 63 -9.60 0.20 9.23
CA VAL A 63 -8.39 0.98 8.98
C VAL A 63 -7.63 1.22 10.28
N ASP A 64 -8.33 1.48 11.39
CA ASP A 64 -7.72 1.64 12.70
C ASP A 64 -6.96 0.38 13.13
N ILE A 65 -7.57 -0.78 12.93
CA ILE A 65 -6.93 -2.07 13.22
C ILE A 65 -5.68 -2.24 12.35
N LEU A 66 -5.80 -1.98 11.05
CA LEU A 66 -4.71 -2.13 10.10
C LEU A 66 -3.53 -1.21 10.42
N GLU A 67 -3.80 0.07 10.70
CA GLU A 67 -2.74 1.03 11.05
C GLU A 67 -2.09 0.68 12.39
N ASN A 68 -2.84 0.23 13.39
CA ASN A 68 -2.28 -0.22 14.65
C ASN A 68 -1.37 -1.44 14.47
N ILE A 69 -1.73 -2.39 13.61
CA ILE A 69 -0.87 -3.52 13.26
C ILE A 69 0.42 -3.02 12.61
N ALA A 70 0.33 -2.09 11.67
CA ALA A 70 1.50 -1.52 11.00
C ALA A 70 2.43 -0.81 11.99
N ILE A 71 1.87 -0.02 12.91
CA ILE A 71 2.62 0.65 13.97
C ILE A 71 3.38 -0.36 14.84
N GLU A 72 2.70 -1.40 15.32
CA GLU A 72 3.32 -2.40 16.19
C GLU A 72 4.41 -3.20 15.46
N ARG A 73 4.18 -3.55 14.21
CA ARG A 73 5.18 -4.25 13.39
C ARG A 73 6.40 -3.38 13.12
N ALA A 74 6.22 -2.10 12.85
CA ALA A 74 7.33 -1.17 12.64
C ALA A 74 8.13 -0.94 13.93
N LYS A 75 7.47 -0.80 15.08
CA LYS A 75 8.16 -0.73 16.38
C LYS A 75 9.06 -1.94 16.61
N LYS A 76 8.54 -3.13 16.33
CA LYS A 76 9.28 -4.37 16.50
C LYS A 76 10.45 -4.47 15.52
N LEU A 77 10.23 -4.08 14.26
CA LEU A 77 11.25 -4.15 13.23
C LEU A 77 12.43 -3.21 13.50
N PHE A 78 12.15 -1.98 13.89
CA PHE A 78 13.16 -0.95 14.13
C PHE A 78 13.61 -0.82 15.58
N GLY A 79 13.01 -1.55 16.50
CA GLY A 79 13.34 -1.48 17.93
C GLY A 79 13.09 -0.11 18.55
N CYS A 80 12.01 0.57 18.13
CA CYS A 80 11.68 1.91 18.58
C CYS A 80 10.36 1.93 19.37
N GLU A 81 10.12 2.99 20.14
CA GLU A 81 8.93 3.14 20.97
C GLU A 81 7.78 3.84 20.28
N HIS A 82 8.07 4.69 19.29
CA HIS A 82 7.08 5.52 18.58
C HIS A 82 7.21 5.38 17.09
N VAL A 83 6.08 5.14 16.43
CA VAL A 83 5.97 5.05 14.98
C VAL A 83 4.70 5.79 14.55
N CYS A 84 4.82 6.57 13.49
CA CYS A 84 3.69 7.18 12.78
C CYS A 84 3.60 6.56 11.37
N VAL A 85 2.41 6.12 11.00
CA VAL A 85 2.13 5.55 9.68
C VAL A 85 1.08 6.37 8.94
#